data_21c9e25f38a8c8f9363ad33836d29c25
#
_entry.id   21c9e25f38a8c8f9363ad33836d29c25
#
_cell.length_a   1.000
_cell.length_b   1.000
_cell.length_c   1.000
_cell.angle_alpha   90.00
_cell.angle_beta   90.00
_cell.angle_gamma   90.00
#
_symmetry.space_group_name_H-M   'P 1'
#
loop_
_entity.id
_entity.type
_entity.pdbx_description
1 polymer ?
#
loop_
_entity_poly.entity_id
_entity_poly.type
_entity_poly.pdbx_seq_one_letter_code
_entity_poly.pdbx_strand_id
1 'polypeptide(L)'
;IDIENTKQNIRLRNKMVKDYLEKIRQEYIEHKVSLEEQISSYENKVKENTKFLQVLEKETNPGYEAFSPREFNSFHKEKMEELRADQKRISNEIMCLRDQMQEYEFRIADITSVIKEETEIERKIHEAADIDSYDTRLALLRSVETERQRIARELHDSTTQNLTAIVHKTELCSKIIESDPVKCKLELFSIGQT
;
A
#
# COMPACT_ATOMS: atom_id res chain seq x y z
N ILE A 1 -42.91 5.60 -19.18
CA ILE A 1 -42.36 4.21 -19.02
C ILE A 1 -40.83 4.23 -19.11
N ASP A 2 -40.23 5.13 -19.90
CA ASP A 2 -38.75 5.15 -20.09
C ASP A 2 -37.97 5.74 -18.91
N ILE A 3 -38.52 6.72 -18.22
CA ILE A 3 -37.84 7.44 -17.15
C ILE A 3 -37.61 6.56 -15.89
N GLU A 4 -38.62 5.77 -15.53
CA GLU A 4 -38.55 4.87 -14.37
C GLU A 4 -37.54 3.73 -14.61
N ASN A 5 -37.52 3.17 -15.82
CA ASN A 5 -36.54 2.18 -16.24
C ASN A 5 -35.12 2.73 -16.26
N THR A 6 -34.94 3.97 -16.68
CA THR A 6 -33.65 4.65 -16.70
C THR A 6 -33.15 4.89 -15.28
N LYS A 7 -34.00 5.34 -14.34
CA LYS A 7 -33.67 5.51 -12.92
C LYS A 7 -33.25 4.20 -12.26
N GLN A 8 -33.98 3.11 -12.54
CA GLN A 8 -33.68 1.80 -11.99
C GLN A 8 -32.34 1.28 -12.51
N ASN A 9 -32.02 1.47 -13.78
CA ASN A 9 -30.75 1.09 -14.38
C ASN A 9 -29.56 1.88 -13.79
N ILE A 10 -29.75 3.19 -13.54
CA ILE A 10 -28.73 4.03 -12.90
C ILE A 10 -28.48 3.56 -11.46
N ARG A 11 -29.51 3.27 -10.68
CA ARG A 11 -29.38 2.75 -9.30
C ARG A 11 -28.65 1.41 -9.25
N LEU A 12 -28.98 0.49 -10.15
CA LEU A 12 -28.32 -0.82 -10.23
C LEU A 12 -26.82 -0.65 -10.56
N ARG A 13 -26.50 0.21 -11.52
CA ARG A 13 -25.10 0.47 -11.92
C ARG A 13 -24.30 1.08 -10.77
N ASN A 14 -24.86 2.05 -10.04
CA ASN A 14 -24.21 2.67 -8.89
C ASN A 14 -23.91 1.65 -7.79
N LYS A 15 -24.92 0.82 -7.48
CA LYS A 15 -24.74 -0.25 -6.50
C LYS A 15 -23.61 -1.20 -6.88
N MET A 16 -23.55 -1.62 -8.16
CA MET A 16 -22.47 -2.49 -8.63
C MET A 16 -21.09 -1.84 -8.51
N VAL A 17 -20.95 -0.55 -8.82
CA VAL A 17 -19.69 0.18 -8.68
C VAL A 17 -19.28 0.28 -7.21
N LYS A 18 -20.22 0.60 -6.33
CA LYS A 18 -19.97 0.67 -4.88
C LYS A 18 -19.55 -0.69 -4.31
N ASP A 19 -20.27 -1.74 -4.64
CA ASP A 19 -19.94 -3.11 -4.20
C ASP A 19 -18.55 -3.52 -4.69
N TYR A 20 -18.18 -3.13 -5.92
CA TYR A 20 -16.84 -3.37 -6.46
C TYR A 20 -15.75 -2.59 -5.72
N LEU A 21 -15.97 -1.30 -5.46
CA LEU A 21 -15.02 -0.48 -4.69
C LEU A 21 -14.86 -0.98 -3.25
N GLU A 22 -15.94 -1.40 -2.60
CA GLU A 22 -15.89 -2.00 -1.27
C GLU A 22 -15.09 -3.30 -1.27
N LYS A 23 -15.20 -4.12 -2.32
CA LYS A 23 -14.42 -5.34 -2.47
C LYS A 23 -12.92 -5.03 -2.60
N ILE A 24 -12.54 -4.10 -3.46
CA ILE A 24 -11.14 -3.68 -3.61
C ILE A 24 -10.60 -3.11 -2.29
N ARG A 25 -11.38 -2.27 -1.61
CA ARG A 25 -11.00 -1.74 -0.29
C ARG A 25 -10.73 -2.86 0.70
N GLN A 26 -11.57 -3.89 0.73
CA GLN A 26 -11.41 -5.03 1.60
C GLN A 26 -10.14 -5.82 1.27
N GLU A 27 -9.85 -6.05 0.00
CA GLU A 27 -8.61 -6.70 -0.45
C GLU A 27 -7.37 -5.93 0.03
N TYR A 28 -7.37 -4.59 -0.07
CA TYR A 28 -6.26 -3.76 0.42
C TYR A 28 -6.13 -3.80 1.95
N ILE A 29 -7.24 -3.86 2.69
CA ILE A 29 -7.22 -4.04 4.15
C ILE A 29 -6.59 -5.38 4.52
N GLU A 30 -6.93 -6.45 3.84
CA GLU A 30 -6.37 -7.79 4.07
C GLU A 30 -4.87 -7.82 3.77
N HIS A 31 -4.42 -7.19 2.68
CA HIS A 31 -3.00 -7.05 2.39
C HIS A 31 -2.28 -6.23 3.46
N LYS A 32 -2.85 -5.12 3.92
CA LYS A 32 -2.30 -4.32 5.03
C LYS A 32 -2.11 -5.16 6.30
N VAL A 33 -3.13 -5.91 6.70
CA VAL A 33 -3.06 -6.79 7.87
C VAL A 33 -1.94 -7.82 7.73
N SER A 34 -1.80 -8.43 6.55
CA SER A 34 -0.70 -9.38 6.28
C SER A 34 0.68 -8.73 6.41
N LEU A 35 0.84 -7.47 5.95
CA LEU A 35 2.09 -6.73 6.13
C LEU A 35 2.37 -6.40 7.60
N GLU A 36 1.34 -6.03 8.38
CA GLU A 36 1.46 -5.78 9.83
C GLU A 36 1.95 -7.02 10.57
N GLU A 37 1.43 -8.21 10.23
CA GLU A 37 1.87 -9.48 10.80
C GLU A 37 3.34 -9.78 10.45
N GLN A 38 3.75 -9.53 9.21
CA GLN A 38 5.14 -9.70 8.77
C GLN A 38 6.09 -8.75 9.51
N ILE A 39 5.73 -7.46 9.61
CA ILE A 39 6.51 -6.46 10.37
C ILE A 39 6.65 -6.91 11.83
N SER A 40 5.56 -7.31 12.48
CA SER A 40 5.57 -7.80 13.85
C SER A 40 6.50 -9.00 14.04
N SER A 41 6.48 -9.94 13.08
CA SER A 41 7.38 -11.10 13.09
C SER A 41 8.86 -10.67 13.00
N TYR A 42 9.18 -9.74 12.10
CA TYR A 42 10.54 -9.22 11.96
C TYR A 42 10.99 -8.40 13.17
N GLU A 43 10.12 -7.58 13.76
CA GLU A 43 10.42 -6.84 14.99
C GLU A 43 10.72 -7.78 16.17
N ASN A 44 10.00 -8.91 16.28
CA ASN A 44 10.30 -9.91 17.29
C ASN A 44 11.66 -10.56 17.07
N LYS A 45 12.05 -10.88 15.83
CA LYS A 45 13.40 -11.38 15.50
C LYS A 45 14.49 -10.36 15.87
N VAL A 46 14.27 -9.07 15.62
CA VAL A 46 15.20 -8.02 16.02
C VAL A 46 15.34 -7.96 17.53
N LYS A 47 14.24 -8.09 18.29
CA LYS A 47 14.27 -8.13 19.77
C LYS A 47 15.04 -9.33 20.30
N GLU A 48 14.85 -10.51 19.69
CA GLU A 48 15.60 -11.72 20.05
C GLU A 48 17.09 -11.57 19.76
N ASN A 49 17.44 -11.12 18.56
CA ASN A 49 18.84 -10.85 18.19
C ASN A 49 19.49 -9.82 19.12
N THR A 50 18.76 -8.79 19.52
CA THR A 50 19.25 -7.78 20.44
C THR A 50 19.55 -8.35 21.82
N LYS A 51 18.66 -9.22 22.36
CA LYS A 51 18.90 -9.92 23.63
C LYS A 51 20.13 -10.81 23.54
N PHE A 52 20.28 -11.53 22.43
CA PHE A 52 21.42 -12.41 22.24
C PHE A 52 22.75 -11.63 22.12
N LEU A 53 22.75 -10.51 21.41
CA LEU A 53 23.90 -9.60 21.36
C LEU A 53 24.28 -9.10 22.75
N GLN A 54 23.31 -8.70 23.57
CA GLN A 54 23.58 -8.24 24.96
C GLN A 54 24.21 -9.33 25.83
N VAL A 55 23.84 -10.60 25.65
CA VAL A 55 24.46 -11.72 26.34
C VAL A 55 25.91 -11.89 25.88
N LEU A 56 26.16 -11.94 24.58
CA LEU A 56 27.50 -12.06 24.01
C LEU A 56 28.41 -10.89 24.42
N GLU A 57 27.90 -9.65 24.45
CA GLU A 57 28.63 -8.48 24.89
C GLU A 57 29.01 -8.55 26.38
N LYS A 58 28.17 -9.10 27.23
CA LYS A 58 28.49 -9.32 28.66
C LYS A 58 29.57 -10.38 28.85
N GLU A 59 29.53 -11.44 28.06
CA GLU A 59 30.52 -12.54 28.12
C GLU A 59 31.89 -12.11 27.57
N THR A 60 31.94 -11.13 26.67
CA THR A 60 33.15 -10.56 26.07
C THR A 60 33.75 -9.45 26.92
N ASN A 61 33.27 -9.17 28.14
CA ASN A 61 33.76 -8.10 29.00
C ASN A 61 35.21 -8.38 29.44
N PRO A 62 36.15 -7.38 29.43
CA PRO A 62 37.58 -7.55 29.72
C PRO A 62 37.93 -8.21 31.06
N GLY A 63 36.97 -8.21 32.01
CA GLY A 63 37.16 -8.91 33.30
C GLY A 63 37.18 -10.44 33.16
N TYR A 64 36.64 -11.00 32.09
CA TYR A 64 36.67 -12.43 31.77
C TYR A 64 37.76 -12.81 30.74
N GLU A 65 38.31 -11.86 29.98
CA GLU A 65 39.32 -12.11 28.95
C GLU A 65 40.61 -12.75 29.48
N ALA A 66 40.94 -12.53 30.75
CA ALA A 66 42.16 -13.07 31.39
C ALA A 66 42.15 -14.62 31.47
N PHE A 67 40.99 -15.26 31.35
CA PHE A 67 40.83 -16.70 31.54
C PHE A 67 40.21 -17.43 30.34
N SER A 68 39.85 -16.72 29.25
CA SER A 68 39.23 -17.32 28.09
C SER A 68 40.24 -17.72 27.00
N PRO A 69 40.11 -18.90 26.36
CA PRO A 69 40.93 -19.28 25.22
C PRO A 69 40.78 -18.28 24.07
N ARG A 70 41.88 -17.95 23.36
CA ARG A 70 41.85 -17.01 22.22
C ARG A 70 40.88 -17.38 21.10
N GLU A 71 40.63 -18.67 20.90
CA GLU A 71 39.67 -19.20 19.92
C GLU A 71 38.20 -18.84 20.28
N PHE A 72 37.85 -18.80 21.55
CA PHE A 72 36.54 -18.44 22.03
C PHE A 72 36.16 -16.98 21.71
N ASN A 73 37.10 -16.07 21.84
CA ASN A 73 36.91 -14.63 21.54
C ASN A 73 36.74 -14.37 20.04
N SER A 74 37.37 -15.13 19.15
CA SER A 74 37.21 -14.96 17.70
C SER A 74 35.80 -15.41 17.23
N PHE A 75 35.33 -16.53 17.75
CA PHE A 75 33.98 -17.06 17.46
C PHE A 75 32.86 -16.09 17.92
N HIS A 76 33.00 -15.51 19.11
CA HIS A 76 32.01 -14.56 19.62
C HIS A 76 31.98 -13.27 18.78
N LYS A 77 33.12 -12.75 18.36
CA LYS A 77 33.22 -11.59 17.47
C LYS A 77 32.53 -11.87 16.10
N GLU A 78 32.85 -12.97 15.48
CA GLU A 78 32.25 -13.36 14.21
C GLU A 78 30.71 -13.50 14.34
N LYS A 79 30.23 -14.13 15.42
CA LYS A 79 28.81 -14.29 15.66
C LYS A 79 28.11 -12.94 15.93
N MET A 80 28.76 -12.02 16.62
CA MET A 80 28.23 -10.67 16.84
C MET A 80 28.16 -9.88 15.53
N GLU A 81 29.14 -10.00 14.65
CA GLU A 81 29.13 -9.36 13.34
C GLU A 81 28.02 -9.91 12.46
N GLU A 82 27.84 -11.24 12.44
CA GLU A 82 26.73 -11.90 11.75
C GLU A 82 25.37 -11.39 12.24
N LEU A 83 25.14 -11.34 13.54
CA LEU A 83 23.89 -10.87 14.14
C LEU A 83 23.62 -9.39 13.84
N ARG A 84 24.65 -8.54 13.86
CA ARG A 84 24.53 -7.13 13.50
C ARG A 84 24.20 -6.95 12.01
N ALA A 85 24.82 -7.77 11.14
CA ALA A 85 24.50 -7.76 9.72
C ALA A 85 23.05 -8.20 9.47
N ASP A 86 22.59 -9.24 10.17
CA ASP A 86 21.19 -9.70 10.11
C ASP A 86 20.23 -8.64 10.62
N GLN A 87 20.51 -7.96 11.73
CA GLN A 87 19.70 -6.86 12.23
C GLN A 87 19.55 -5.73 11.20
N LYS A 88 20.66 -5.38 10.55
CA LYS A 88 20.63 -4.34 9.50
C LYS A 88 19.79 -4.77 8.31
N ARG A 89 19.90 -6.03 7.88
CA ARG A 89 19.06 -6.59 6.80
C ARG A 89 17.59 -6.55 7.15
N ILE A 90 17.23 -7.07 8.34
CA ILE A 90 15.84 -7.10 8.82
C ILE A 90 15.29 -5.68 9.00
N SER A 91 16.10 -4.74 9.48
CA SER A 91 15.70 -3.32 9.61
C SER A 91 15.36 -2.69 8.26
N ASN A 92 16.14 -2.97 7.22
CA ASN A 92 15.85 -2.52 5.86
C ASN A 92 14.56 -3.15 5.30
N GLU A 93 14.34 -4.42 5.61
CA GLU A 93 13.12 -5.15 5.21
C GLU A 93 11.88 -4.53 5.88
N ILE A 94 11.95 -4.26 7.19
CA ILE A 94 10.88 -3.57 7.93
C ILE A 94 10.58 -2.20 7.31
N MET A 95 11.60 -1.45 6.92
CA MET A 95 11.42 -0.15 6.28
C MET A 95 10.65 -0.30 4.95
N CYS A 96 11.05 -1.24 4.11
CA CYS A 96 10.37 -1.51 2.85
C CYS A 96 8.91 -1.93 3.05
N LEU A 97 8.63 -2.82 4.03
CA LEU A 97 7.27 -3.24 4.34
C LEU A 97 6.41 -2.10 4.90
N ARG A 98 6.99 -1.18 5.66
CA ARG A 98 6.29 0.02 6.15
C ARG A 98 5.93 0.97 5.01
N ASP A 99 6.82 1.16 4.05
CA ASP A 99 6.56 1.98 2.87
C ASP A 99 5.40 1.39 2.05
N GLN A 100 5.37 0.06 1.85
CA GLN A 100 4.24 -0.63 1.21
C GLN A 100 2.93 -0.47 2.00
N MET A 101 2.99 -0.61 3.32
CA MET A 101 1.83 -0.44 4.19
C MET A 101 1.24 0.97 4.06
N GLN A 102 2.09 2.00 4.02
CA GLN A 102 1.67 3.39 3.84
C GLN A 102 0.98 3.60 2.48
N GLU A 103 1.44 2.93 1.44
CA GLU A 103 0.79 2.99 0.13
C GLU A 103 -0.61 2.36 0.17
N TYR A 104 -0.78 1.20 0.82
CA TYR A 104 -2.11 0.61 1.01
C TYR A 104 -3.02 1.50 1.85
N GLU A 105 -2.51 2.15 2.89
CA GLU A 105 -3.27 3.13 3.69
C GLU A 105 -3.80 4.28 2.83
N PHE A 106 -2.95 4.81 1.96
CA PHE A 106 -3.35 5.87 1.03
C PHE A 106 -4.45 5.39 0.08
N ARG A 107 -4.29 4.22 -0.53
CA ARG A 107 -5.29 3.62 -1.43
C ARG A 107 -6.63 3.34 -0.73
N ILE A 108 -6.59 2.84 0.51
CA ILE A 108 -7.79 2.61 1.34
C ILE A 108 -8.49 3.93 1.64
N ALA A 109 -7.75 4.99 1.99
CA ALA A 109 -8.31 6.30 2.26
C ALA A 109 -8.98 6.90 1.02
N ASP A 110 -8.34 6.78 -0.14
CA ASP A 110 -8.83 7.27 -1.43
C ASP A 110 -10.15 6.60 -1.83
N ILE A 111 -10.19 5.27 -1.81
CA ILE A 111 -11.42 4.49 -2.09
C ILE A 111 -12.52 4.83 -1.08
N THR A 112 -12.17 4.99 0.20
CA THR A 112 -13.13 5.34 1.24
C THR A 112 -13.74 6.73 1.02
N SER A 113 -12.94 7.69 0.54
CA SER A 113 -13.41 9.02 0.15
C SER A 113 -14.43 8.94 -0.99
N VAL A 114 -14.10 8.19 -2.05
CA VAL A 114 -14.99 8.01 -3.20
C VAL A 114 -16.32 7.35 -2.81
N ILE A 115 -16.27 6.30 -1.98
CA ILE A 115 -17.50 5.63 -1.48
C ILE A 115 -18.35 6.61 -0.66
N LYS A 116 -17.70 7.45 0.16
CA LYS A 116 -18.40 8.45 0.99
C LYS A 116 -19.05 9.53 0.13
N GLU A 117 -18.37 10.02 -0.89
CA GLU A 117 -18.93 11.01 -1.83
C GLU A 117 -20.14 10.44 -2.58
N GLU A 118 -20.04 9.21 -3.08
CA GLU A 118 -21.17 8.54 -3.74
C GLU A 118 -22.39 8.39 -2.81
N THR A 119 -22.16 8.02 -1.55
CA THR A 119 -23.26 7.89 -0.57
C THR A 119 -23.91 9.25 -0.24
N GLU A 120 -23.12 10.32 -0.17
CA GLU A 120 -23.64 11.67 0.04
C GLU A 120 -24.43 12.18 -1.16
N ILE A 121 -24.01 11.86 -2.36
CA ILE A 121 -24.74 12.15 -3.60
C ILE A 121 -26.09 11.40 -3.62
N GLU A 122 -26.08 10.10 -3.27
CA GLU A 122 -27.32 9.31 -3.18
C GLU A 122 -28.31 9.90 -2.16
N ARG A 123 -27.81 10.35 -1.00
CA ARG A 123 -28.61 11.02 0.03
C ARG A 123 -29.26 12.29 -0.51
N LYS A 124 -28.47 13.16 -1.18
CA LYS A 124 -28.98 14.41 -1.77
C LYS A 124 -30.02 14.16 -2.87
N ILE A 125 -29.82 13.12 -3.68
CA ILE A 125 -30.81 12.73 -4.68
C ILE A 125 -32.12 12.27 -4.02
N HIS A 126 -32.05 11.58 -2.89
CA HIS A 126 -33.22 11.10 -2.17
C HIS A 126 -33.99 12.25 -1.52
N GLU A 127 -33.28 13.16 -0.89
CA GLU A 127 -33.86 14.38 -0.28
C GLU A 127 -34.50 15.30 -1.33
N ALA A 128 -33.88 15.42 -2.52
CA ALA A 128 -34.45 16.20 -3.62
C ALA A 128 -35.65 15.49 -4.32
N ALA A 129 -35.80 14.18 -4.12
CA ALA A 129 -36.95 13.45 -4.67
C ALA A 129 -38.27 13.80 -3.96
N ASP A 130 -38.19 14.34 -2.71
CA ASP A 130 -39.34 14.85 -1.96
C ASP A 130 -39.71 16.29 -2.34
N ILE A 131 -38.91 16.99 -3.14
CA ILE A 131 -39.17 18.34 -3.62
C ILE A 131 -39.89 18.25 -4.98
N ASP A 132 -41.10 18.71 -5.04
CA ASP A 132 -42.06 18.57 -6.15
C ASP A 132 -41.72 19.40 -7.42
N SER A 133 -40.53 19.96 -7.52
CA SER A 133 -40.07 20.72 -8.69
C SER A 133 -39.26 19.87 -9.67
N TYR A 134 -39.81 19.64 -10.86
CA TYR A 134 -39.16 18.95 -11.97
C TYR A 134 -37.82 19.57 -12.37
N ASP A 135 -37.72 20.90 -12.33
CA ASP A 135 -36.49 21.63 -12.69
C ASP A 135 -35.36 21.40 -11.69
N THR A 136 -35.66 21.32 -10.39
CA THR A 136 -34.66 21.02 -9.34
C THR A 136 -34.13 19.61 -9.46
N ARG A 137 -34.98 18.63 -9.79
CA ARG A 137 -34.57 17.23 -10.06
C ARG A 137 -33.66 17.13 -11.28
N LEU A 138 -33.98 17.86 -12.35
CA LEU A 138 -33.18 17.88 -13.57
C LEU A 138 -31.81 18.54 -13.35
N ALA A 139 -31.76 19.64 -12.60
CA ALA A 139 -30.52 20.32 -12.25
C ALA A 139 -29.60 19.42 -11.38
N LEU A 140 -30.18 18.70 -10.42
CA LEU A 140 -29.45 17.75 -9.59
C LEU A 140 -28.88 16.58 -10.39
N LEU A 141 -29.69 15.97 -11.30
CA LEU A 141 -29.24 14.89 -12.17
C LEU A 141 -28.08 15.33 -13.08
N ARG A 142 -28.12 16.55 -13.61
CA ARG A 142 -27.03 17.13 -14.40
C ARG A 142 -25.77 17.32 -13.54
N SER A 143 -25.90 17.81 -12.32
CA SER A 143 -24.79 17.98 -11.39
C SER A 143 -24.11 16.63 -11.07
N VAL A 144 -24.90 15.61 -10.78
CA VAL A 144 -24.39 14.25 -10.53
C VAL A 144 -23.67 13.66 -11.74
N GLU A 145 -24.21 13.82 -12.94
CA GLU A 145 -23.58 13.32 -14.15
C GLU A 145 -22.28 14.06 -14.47
N THR A 146 -22.23 15.36 -14.20
CA THR A 146 -21.00 16.17 -14.34
C THR A 146 -19.92 15.68 -13.39
N GLU A 147 -20.26 15.44 -12.13
CA GLU A 147 -19.34 14.94 -11.11
C GLU A 147 -18.83 13.53 -11.42
N ARG A 148 -19.69 12.65 -11.92
CA ARG A 148 -19.28 11.31 -12.40
C ARG A 148 -18.29 11.38 -13.56
N GLN A 149 -18.53 12.30 -14.50
CA GLN A 149 -17.59 12.49 -15.60
C GLN A 149 -16.25 13.07 -15.13
N ARG A 150 -16.25 13.87 -14.06
CA ARG A 150 -15.03 14.38 -13.42
C ARG A 150 -14.25 13.21 -12.79
N ILE A 151 -14.91 12.42 -11.94
CA ILE A 151 -14.32 11.25 -11.27
C ILE A 151 -13.78 10.24 -12.30
N ALA A 152 -14.56 9.95 -13.35
CA ALA A 152 -14.12 9.04 -14.39
C ALA A 152 -12.86 9.54 -15.14
N ARG A 153 -12.74 10.85 -15.36
CA ARG A 153 -11.54 11.46 -15.95
C ARG A 153 -10.35 11.37 -15.00
N GLU A 154 -10.52 11.70 -13.73
CA GLU A 154 -9.45 11.62 -12.72
C GLU A 154 -8.91 10.20 -12.56
N LEU A 155 -9.81 9.20 -12.51
CA LEU A 155 -9.41 7.79 -12.48
C LEU A 155 -8.68 7.38 -13.77
N HIS A 156 -9.18 7.80 -14.94
CA HIS A 156 -8.52 7.53 -16.22
C HIS A 156 -7.13 8.16 -16.28
N ASP A 157 -7.01 9.42 -15.86
CA ASP A 157 -5.75 10.15 -15.90
C ASP A 157 -4.71 9.55 -14.94
N SER A 158 -5.12 9.17 -13.73
CA SER A 158 -4.28 8.45 -12.77
C SER A 158 -3.80 7.11 -13.32
N THR A 159 -4.71 6.31 -13.90
CA THR A 159 -4.35 5.02 -14.51
C THR A 159 -3.40 5.19 -15.69
N THR A 160 -3.67 6.19 -16.53
CA THR A 160 -2.81 6.50 -17.70
C THR A 160 -1.42 6.95 -17.27
N GLN A 161 -1.31 7.78 -16.22
CA GLN A 161 -0.03 8.19 -15.66
C GLN A 161 0.76 7.01 -15.11
N ASN A 162 0.12 6.12 -14.37
CA ASN A 162 0.75 4.90 -13.84
C ASN A 162 1.24 3.99 -14.96
N LEU A 163 0.42 3.74 -15.98
CA LEU A 163 0.82 2.96 -17.15
C LEU A 163 1.99 3.60 -17.90
N THR A 164 1.98 4.91 -18.05
CA THR A 164 3.08 5.65 -18.71
C THR A 164 4.37 5.51 -17.89
N ALA A 165 4.29 5.64 -16.57
CA ALA A 165 5.44 5.43 -15.69
C ALA A 165 6.01 4.01 -15.79
N ILE A 166 5.14 2.99 -15.84
CA ILE A 166 5.54 1.59 -16.04
C ILE A 166 6.25 1.42 -17.39
N VAL A 167 5.70 1.99 -18.47
CA VAL A 167 6.33 1.92 -19.81
C VAL A 167 7.72 2.55 -19.78
N HIS A 168 7.88 3.76 -19.22
CA HIS A 168 9.18 4.41 -19.12
C HIS A 168 10.19 3.62 -18.29
N LYS A 169 9.76 3.04 -17.15
CA LYS A 169 10.62 2.20 -16.32
C LYS A 169 11.03 0.93 -17.04
N THR A 170 10.14 0.29 -17.78
CA THR A 170 10.47 -0.90 -18.59
C THR A 170 11.42 -0.59 -19.74
N GLU A 171 11.26 0.55 -20.41
CA GLU A 171 12.21 1.04 -21.43
C GLU A 171 13.59 1.33 -20.83
N LEU A 172 13.63 1.94 -19.64
CA LEU A 172 14.89 2.16 -18.91
C LEU A 172 15.56 0.83 -18.57
N CYS A 173 14.82 -0.12 -18.01
CA CYS A 173 15.32 -1.46 -17.71
C CYS A 173 15.90 -2.15 -18.95
N SER A 174 15.23 -2.07 -20.10
CA SER A 174 15.73 -2.62 -21.37
C SER A 174 17.08 -2.04 -21.79
N LYS A 175 17.33 -0.76 -21.49
CA LYS A 175 18.58 -0.08 -21.85
C LYS A 175 19.74 -0.37 -20.90
N ILE A 176 19.44 -0.59 -19.61
CA ILE A 176 20.47 -0.73 -18.58
C ILE A 176 20.73 -2.18 -18.15
N ILE A 177 19.94 -3.15 -18.61
CA ILE A 177 20.03 -4.54 -18.17
C ILE A 177 21.42 -5.16 -18.38
N GLU A 178 22.11 -4.80 -19.46
CA GLU A 178 23.45 -5.29 -19.77
C GLU A 178 24.56 -4.50 -19.06
N SER A 179 24.33 -3.21 -18.80
CA SER A 179 25.33 -2.30 -18.22
C SER A 179 25.28 -2.24 -16.70
N ASP A 180 24.07 -2.27 -16.11
CA ASP A 180 23.84 -2.22 -14.67
C ASP A 180 22.66 -3.11 -14.25
N PRO A 181 22.89 -4.43 -14.10
CA PRO A 181 21.83 -5.38 -13.72
C PRO A 181 21.24 -5.10 -12.34
N VAL A 182 22.02 -4.52 -11.42
CA VAL A 182 21.56 -4.23 -10.06
C VAL A 182 20.54 -3.11 -10.08
N LYS A 183 20.82 -2.03 -10.82
CA LYS A 183 19.89 -0.92 -10.98
C LYS A 183 18.63 -1.34 -11.72
N CYS A 184 18.77 -2.17 -12.78
CA CYS A 184 17.63 -2.74 -13.48
C CYS A 184 16.71 -3.54 -12.54
N LYS A 185 17.27 -4.35 -11.63
CA LYS A 185 16.50 -5.12 -10.66
C LYS A 185 15.74 -4.23 -9.67
N LEU A 186 16.33 -3.11 -9.24
CA LEU A 186 15.67 -2.13 -8.38
C LEU A 186 14.50 -1.44 -9.09
N GLU A 187 14.67 -1.06 -10.36
CA GLU A 187 13.60 -0.45 -11.15
C GLU A 187 12.45 -1.44 -11.42
N LEU A 188 12.76 -2.71 -11.74
CA LEU A 188 11.75 -3.75 -11.89
C LEU A 188 10.97 -4.00 -10.59
N PHE A 189 11.65 -3.99 -9.45
CA PHE A 189 10.99 -4.09 -8.15
C PHE A 189 10.04 -2.93 -7.91
N SER A 190 10.44 -1.70 -8.27
CA SER A 190 9.59 -0.50 -8.13
C SER A 190 8.37 -0.51 -9.08
N ILE A 191 8.45 -1.21 -10.23
CA ILE A 191 7.30 -1.41 -11.12
C ILE A 191 6.26 -2.34 -10.47
N GLY A 192 6.71 -3.38 -9.79
CA GLY A 192 5.82 -4.33 -9.11
C GLY A 192 5.07 -3.73 -7.91
N GLN A 193 5.44 -2.52 -7.49
CA GLN A 193 4.80 -1.78 -6.40
C GLN A 193 3.87 -0.67 -6.89
N THR A 194 3.82 -0.39 -8.19
CA THR A 194 2.94 0.61 -8.82
C THR A 194 1.63 -0.02 -9.26
#